data_54dc8807e0aaf4d0e333a9d8e54de5fb
#
_entry.id   54dc8807e0aaf4d0e333a9d8e54de5fb
#
_cell.length_a   1.000
_cell.length_b   1.000
_cell.length_c   1.000
_cell.angle_alpha   90.00
_cell.angle_beta   90.00
_cell.angle_gamma   90.00
#
_symmetry.space_group_name_H-M   'P 1'
#
loop_
_entity.id
_entity.type
_entity.pdbx_description
1 polymer ?
#
loop_
_entity_poly.entity_id
_entity_poly.type
_entity_poly.pdbx_seq_one_letter_code
_entity_poly.pdbx_strand_id
1 'polypeptide(L)'
;MASTVSYSASLCTRHYNSSSNAKNGYASQEFYDSSYNNVGIISFVGMNLANKVITSIWLDIDASKAGYGAGSTKTVFMRKANYQNGIASGIAGWQYTGDELGTFDGSFYGNYTSYYITGSLFNAMAAYIAAGNNSFTIYNPYPSASSQGYSY
;
A
#
# COMPACT_ATOMS: atom_id res chain seq x y z
N MET A 1 29.81 0.62 -1.60
CA MET A 1 29.18 -0.52 -0.93
C MET A 1 27.69 -0.26 -0.86
N ALA A 2 26.85 -1.26 -1.18
CA ALA A 2 25.42 -1.16 -0.95
C ALA A 2 25.15 -1.30 0.57
N SER A 3 24.23 -0.51 1.10
CA SER A 3 23.79 -0.62 2.49
C SER A 3 22.31 -0.94 2.53
N THR A 4 21.89 -1.75 3.51
CA THR A 4 20.48 -1.99 3.77
C THR A 4 19.97 -0.92 4.73
N VAL A 5 18.82 -0.33 4.41
CA VAL A 5 18.10 0.60 5.28
C VAL A 5 16.68 0.10 5.48
N SER A 6 16.14 0.29 6.65
CA SER A 6 14.76 -0.11 6.98
C SER A 6 13.96 1.11 7.42
N TYR A 7 12.72 1.17 6.98
CA TYR A 7 11.77 2.20 7.36
C TYR A 7 10.47 1.54 7.80
N SER A 8 9.96 1.95 8.94
CA SER A 8 8.62 1.58 9.38
C SER A 8 7.61 2.58 8.82
N ALA A 9 6.45 2.10 8.41
CA ALA A 9 5.38 2.99 8.02
C ALA A 9 4.97 3.84 9.22
N SER A 10 5.05 5.15 9.08
CA SER A 10 4.61 6.13 10.07
C SER A 10 3.11 6.36 10.00
N LEU A 11 2.52 6.04 8.86
CA LEU A 11 1.09 6.05 8.62
C LEU A 11 0.72 4.81 7.82
N CYS A 12 -0.20 4.04 8.37
CA CYS A 12 -0.89 2.96 7.70
C CYS A 12 -2.37 3.16 7.99
N THR A 13 -3.17 3.45 6.99
CA THR A 13 -4.56 3.81 7.18
C THR A 13 -5.45 3.32 6.05
N ARG A 14 -6.70 3.11 6.38
CA ARG A 14 -7.77 2.89 5.45
C ARG A 14 -8.57 4.18 5.28
N HIS A 15 -8.80 4.60 4.05
CA HIS A 15 -9.55 5.80 3.76
C HIS A 15 -10.75 5.50 2.86
N TYR A 16 -11.92 5.96 3.29
CA TYR A 16 -13.19 5.81 2.56
C TYR A 16 -13.37 6.92 1.51
N ASN A 17 -14.39 6.76 0.68
CA ASN A 17 -14.79 7.77 -0.30
C ASN A 17 -15.09 9.15 0.29
N SER A 18 -15.54 9.22 1.54
CA SER A 18 -15.79 10.49 2.23
C SER A 18 -14.55 10.92 3.01
N SER A 19 -14.25 12.21 2.95
CA SER A 19 -13.10 12.86 3.59
C SER A 19 -13.01 12.69 5.13
N SER A 20 -14.00 12.08 5.77
CA SER A 20 -14.12 12.06 7.23
C SER A 20 -13.76 10.74 7.91
N ASN A 21 -13.43 9.68 7.17
CA ASN A 21 -13.36 8.33 7.73
C ASN A 21 -12.01 7.64 7.54
N ALA A 22 -10.91 8.34 7.79
CA ALA A 22 -9.61 7.68 7.90
C ALA A 22 -9.55 6.87 9.21
N LYS A 23 -9.26 5.57 9.11
CA LYS A 23 -8.96 4.72 10.26
C LYS A 23 -7.48 4.45 10.29
N ASN A 24 -6.82 4.93 11.33
CA ASN A 24 -5.39 4.72 11.54
C ASN A 24 -5.10 3.30 12.09
N GLY A 25 -3.95 2.79 11.75
CA GLY A 25 -3.39 1.56 12.32
C GLY A 25 -3.42 0.35 11.40
N TYR A 26 -4.08 0.41 10.26
CA TYR A 26 -4.00 -0.63 9.23
C TYR A 26 -4.37 -0.07 7.85
N ALA A 27 -3.70 -0.52 6.81
CA ALA A 27 -4.13 -0.31 5.44
C ALA A 27 -5.05 -1.45 5.01
N SER A 28 -6.01 -1.18 4.17
CA SER A 28 -6.84 -2.20 3.57
C SER A 28 -7.10 -1.92 2.11
N GLN A 29 -7.17 -2.99 1.35
CA GLN A 29 -7.62 -3.02 -0.02
C GLN A 29 -9.01 -3.64 -0.03
N GLU A 30 -10.01 -2.90 0.41
CA GLU A 30 -11.39 -3.38 0.44
C GLU A 30 -12.16 -2.84 -0.75
N PHE A 31 -12.85 -3.74 -1.40
CA PHE A 31 -13.92 -3.39 -2.31
C PHE A 31 -15.25 -3.83 -1.68
N TYR A 32 -16.05 -2.89 -1.28
CA TYR A 32 -17.38 -3.13 -0.75
C TYR A 32 -18.36 -2.36 -1.60
N ASP A 33 -19.09 -3.01 -2.44
CA ASP A 33 -20.02 -2.53 -3.46
C ASP A 33 -19.63 -1.19 -4.16
N SER A 34 -20.43 -0.70 -5.10
CA SER A 34 -20.15 0.53 -5.84
C SER A 34 -20.12 1.82 -4.98
N SER A 35 -20.48 1.72 -3.70
CA SER A 35 -20.64 2.87 -2.80
C SER A 35 -19.46 3.05 -1.82
N TYR A 36 -18.61 2.03 -1.63
CA TYR A 36 -17.56 2.03 -0.61
C TYR A 36 -16.20 1.61 -1.16
N ASN A 37 -15.54 2.50 -1.84
CA ASN A 37 -14.16 2.29 -2.27
C ASN A 37 -13.20 2.62 -1.12
N ASN A 38 -12.57 1.62 -0.55
CA ASN A 38 -11.52 1.80 0.42
C ASN A 38 -10.15 1.79 -0.25
N VAL A 39 -9.36 2.79 0.07
CA VAL A 39 -7.98 2.90 -0.35
C VAL A 39 -7.10 2.75 0.88
N GLY A 40 -6.17 1.82 0.84
CA GLY A 40 -5.09 1.75 1.81
C GLY A 40 -4.04 2.80 1.50
N ILE A 41 -3.64 3.60 2.48
CA ILE A 41 -2.58 4.61 2.34
C ILE A 41 -1.46 4.22 3.29
N ILE A 42 -0.25 4.13 2.73
CA ILE A 42 0.96 3.77 3.47
C ILE A 42 1.98 4.88 3.25
N SER A 43 2.43 5.51 4.33
CA SER A 43 3.43 6.56 4.26
C SER A 43 4.61 6.25 5.17
N PHE A 44 5.81 6.42 4.64
CA PHE A 44 7.09 6.29 5.35
C PHE A 44 7.66 7.70 5.55
N VAL A 45 7.04 8.47 6.44
CA VAL A 45 7.45 9.86 6.72
C VAL A 45 8.91 9.86 7.20
N GLY A 46 9.73 10.69 6.57
CA GLY A 46 11.17 10.74 6.82
C GLY A 46 12.01 9.82 5.92
N MET A 47 11.41 8.91 5.15
CA MET A 47 12.13 8.20 4.12
C MET A 47 12.53 9.18 3.01
N ASN A 48 13.83 9.33 2.81
CA ASN A 48 14.39 10.13 1.72
C ASN A 48 15.49 9.34 1.00
N LEU A 49 15.10 8.72 -0.08
CA LEU A 49 16.00 7.97 -0.97
C LEU A 49 16.11 8.63 -2.37
N ALA A 50 15.84 9.93 -2.43
CA ALA A 50 15.99 10.70 -3.67
C ALA A 50 17.39 10.54 -4.24
N ASN A 51 17.47 10.27 -5.54
CA ASN A 51 18.71 10.08 -6.30
C ASN A 51 19.58 8.89 -5.81
N LYS A 52 19.01 7.96 -5.04
CA LYS A 52 19.70 6.72 -4.65
C LYS A 52 19.42 5.62 -5.65
N VAL A 53 20.40 4.76 -5.85
CA VAL A 53 20.23 3.52 -6.62
C VAL A 53 19.63 2.47 -5.69
N ILE A 54 18.42 2.04 -6.00
CA ILE A 54 17.72 1.00 -5.26
C ILE A 54 18.04 -0.35 -5.91
N THR A 55 18.62 -1.27 -5.18
CA THR A 55 19.05 -2.58 -5.69
C THR A 55 18.12 -3.72 -5.27
N SER A 56 17.35 -3.55 -4.20
CA SER A 56 16.35 -4.51 -3.74
C SER A 56 15.31 -3.83 -2.89
N ILE A 57 14.11 -4.37 -2.86
CA ILE A 57 12.99 -3.92 -2.01
C ILE A 57 12.38 -5.14 -1.34
N TRP A 58 12.24 -5.05 -0.03
CA TRP A 58 11.47 -5.99 0.77
C TRP A 58 10.31 -5.25 1.43
N LEU A 59 9.12 -5.83 1.37
CA LEU A 59 7.95 -5.36 2.08
C LEU A 59 7.66 -6.31 3.23
N ASP A 60 7.80 -5.80 4.42
CA ASP A 60 7.43 -6.51 5.64
C ASP A 60 6.00 -6.12 6.03
N ILE A 61 5.12 -7.09 6.04
CA ILE A 61 3.70 -6.89 6.31
C ILE A 61 3.29 -7.70 7.54
N ASP A 62 2.76 -7.01 8.54
CA ASP A 62 2.11 -7.63 9.68
C ASP A 62 0.62 -7.80 9.39
N ALA A 63 0.24 -9.00 8.99
CA ALA A 63 -1.13 -9.38 8.72
C ALA A 63 -1.82 -10.04 9.92
N SER A 64 -1.32 -9.85 11.12
CA SER A 64 -1.85 -10.46 12.35
C SER A 64 -3.32 -10.13 12.63
N LYS A 65 -3.80 -9.02 12.05
CA LYS A 65 -5.19 -8.56 12.14
C LYS A 65 -5.94 -8.68 10.82
N ALA A 66 -5.42 -9.48 9.87
CA ALA A 66 -6.10 -9.71 8.61
C ALA A 66 -7.52 -10.23 8.86
N GLY A 67 -8.48 -9.52 8.32
CA GLY A 67 -9.89 -9.83 8.45
C GLY A 67 -10.36 -10.94 7.49
N TYR A 68 -11.57 -10.86 7.05
CA TYR A 68 -12.22 -11.81 6.15
C TYR A 68 -11.36 -12.21 4.95
N GLY A 69 -11.31 -13.50 4.65
CA GLY A 69 -10.55 -14.05 3.52
C GLY A 69 -9.13 -14.45 3.85
N ALA A 70 -8.74 -14.41 5.12
CA ALA A 70 -7.49 -14.97 5.61
C ALA A 70 -7.26 -16.40 5.09
N GLY A 71 -6.03 -16.72 4.68
CA GLY A 71 -5.64 -18.07 4.24
C GLY A 71 -5.63 -18.31 2.74
N SER A 72 -6.00 -17.35 1.91
CA SER A 72 -5.84 -17.46 0.44
C SER A 72 -4.83 -16.47 -0.09
N THR A 73 -4.14 -16.86 -1.16
CA THR A 73 -3.29 -15.93 -1.92
C THR A 73 -4.15 -14.80 -2.48
N LYS A 74 -3.68 -13.57 -2.30
CA LYS A 74 -4.34 -12.36 -2.77
C LYS A 74 -3.39 -11.50 -3.58
N THR A 75 -3.91 -10.91 -4.62
CA THR A 75 -3.17 -9.94 -5.43
C THR A 75 -3.30 -8.57 -4.79
N VAL A 76 -2.17 -7.98 -4.44
CA VAL A 76 -2.08 -6.60 -3.94
C VAL A 76 -1.75 -5.68 -5.09
N PHE A 77 -2.54 -4.64 -5.28
CA PHE A 77 -2.34 -3.61 -6.29
C PHE A 77 -1.63 -2.41 -5.65
N MET A 78 -0.32 -2.32 -5.89
CA MET A 78 0.49 -1.20 -5.43
C MET A 78 0.39 -0.04 -6.41
N ARG A 79 0.12 1.15 -5.89
CA ARG A 79 -0.03 2.36 -6.70
C ARG A 79 0.75 3.52 -6.10
N LYS A 80 1.05 4.52 -6.90
CA LYS A 80 1.57 5.79 -6.44
C LYS A 80 0.56 6.47 -5.52
N ALA A 81 1.04 7.25 -4.57
CA ALA A 81 0.19 8.17 -3.84
C ALA A 81 0.29 9.56 -4.47
N ASN A 82 -0.86 10.19 -4.73
CA ASN A 82 -0.90 11.58 -5.24
C ASN A 82 -0.47 12.59 -4.17
N TYR A 83 -0.49 12.20 -2.90
CA TYR A 83 -0.06 13.02 -1.78
C TYR A 83 1.01 12.28 -0.98
N GLN A 84 2.01 12.99 -0.56
CA GLN A 84 3.15 12.47 0.19
C GLN A 84 3.07 12.88 1.65
N ASN A 85 3.78 12.15 2.53
CA ASN A 85 3.93 12.46 3.95
C ASN A 85 2.63 12.46 4.77
N GLY A 86 1.63 11.68 4.39
CA GLY A 86 0.46 11.48 5.22
C GLY A 86 -0.87 11.81 4.55
N ILE A 87 -1.89 12.07 5.36
CA ILE A 87 -3.25 12.36 4.91
C ILE A 87 -3.49 13.86 4.96
N ALA A 88 -3.90 14.42 3.82
CA ALA A 88 -4.39 15.80 3.75
C ALA A 88 -5.87 15.86 4.18
N SER A 89 -6.22 16.88 4.93
CA SER A 89 -7.61 17.11 5.34
C SER A 89 -8.51 17.43 4.14
N GLY A 90 -9.70 16.87 4.13
CA GLY A 90 -10.71 17.14 3.10
C GLY A 90 -10.51 16.39 1.77
N ILE A 91 -9.55 15.48 1.69
CA ILE A 91 -9.29 14.69 0.49
C ILE A 91 -9.98 13.34 0.60
N ALA A 92 -10.76 12.96 -0.41
CA ALA A 92 -11.39 11.64 -0.47
C ALA A 92 -10.35 10.54 -0.81
N GLY A 93 -10.58 9.31 -0.34
CA GLY A 93 -9.63 8.21 -0.50
C GLY A 93 -9.20 7.96 -1.93
N TRP A 94 -10.11 7.99 -2.89
CA TRP A 94 -9.79 7.79 -4.30
C TRP A 94 -8.87 8.87 -4.90
N GLN A 95 -8.85 10.08 -4.33
CA GLN A 95 -7.97 11.17 -4.78
C GLN A 95 -6.50 10.94 -4.40
N TYR A 96 -6.24 10.07 -3.42
CA TYR A 96 -4.88 9.67 -3.07
C TYR A 96 -4.27 8.72 -4.09
N THR A 97 -5.11 7.98 -4.82
CA THR A 97 -4.67 6.91 -5.70
C THR A 97 -4.12 7.47 -7.00
N GLY A 98 -2.84 7.27 -7.23
CA GLY A 98 -2.16 7.57 -8.49
C GLY A 98 -2.08 6.35 -9.41
N ASP A 99 -1.17 6.41 -10.37
CA ASP A 99 -0.92 5.34 -11.32
C ASP A 99 -0.51 4.04 -10.64
N GLU A 100 -0.86 2.93 -11.25
CA GLU A 100 -0.41 1.62 -10.81
C GLU A 100 1.10 1.45 -10.99
N LEU A 101 1.75 0.95 -9.95
CA LEU A 101 3.16 0.54 -10.00
C LEU A 101 3.28 -0.93 -10.40
N GLY A 102 2.27 -1.73 -10.06
CA GLY A 102 2.19 -3.15 -10.34
C GLY A 102 1.54 -3.92 -9.21
N THR A 103 1.61 -5.23 -9.31
CA THR A 103 0.96 -6.15 -8.36
C THR A 103 1.96 -7.16 -7.81
N PHE A 104 1.66 -7.69 -6.63
CA PHE A 104 2.29 -8.89 -6.10
C PHE A 104 1.26 -9.77 -5.41
N ASP A 105 1.50 -11.07 -5.39
CA ASP A 105 0.64 -12.01 -4.67
C ASP A 105 1.21 -12.30 -3.29
N GLY A 106 0.34 -12.26 -2.30
CA GLY A 106 0.70 -12.54 -0.92
C GLY A 106 -0.33 -13.40 -0.21
N SER A 107 0.13 -14.23 0.71
CA SER A 107 -0.73 -14.97 1.63
C SER A 107 -0.74 -14.25 2.97
N PHE A 108 -1.84 -13.56 3.25
CA PHE A 108 -1.97 -12.71 4.42
C PHE A 108 -2.80 -13.44 5.49
N TYR A 109 -2.16 -14.31 6.24
CA TYR A 109 -2.82 -15.04 7.30
C TYR A 109 -2.04 -14.95 8.60
N GLY A 110 -2.48 -14.07 9.47
CA GLY A 110 -2.13 -14.08 10.90
C GLY A 110 -0.65 -13.94 11.26
N ASN A 111 0.22 -13.67 10.28
CA ASN A 111 1.65 -13.71 10.45
C ASN A 111 2.33 -12.49 9.84
N TYR A 112 3.46 -12.16 10.41
CA TYR A 112 4.44 -11.27 9.81
C TYR A 112 5.12 -11.97 8.63
N THR A 113 5.10 -11.36 7.46
CA THR A 113 5.67 -11.95 6.24
C THR A 113 6.46 -10.89 5.48
N SER A 114 7.66 -11.28 5.02
CA SER A 114 8.50 -10.47 4.15
C SER A 114 8.31 -10.88 2.69
N TYR A 115 8.01 -9.92 1.84
CA TYR A 115 7.88 -10.12 0.40
C TYR A 115 9.04 -9.47 -0.33
N TYR A 116 9.78 -10.27 -1.08
CA TYR A 116 10.81 -9.77 -1.98
C TYR A 116 10.19 -9.29 -3.28
N ILE A 117 10.28 -7.99 -3.53
CA ILE A 117 9.68 -7.37 -4.70
C ILE A 117 10.60 -7.50 -5.90
N THR A 118 10.08 -8.03 -6.99
CA THR A 118 10.86 -8.35 -8.22
C THR A 118 10.13 -7.85 -9.47
N GLY A 119 10.79 -8.03 -10.61
CA GLY A 119 10.21 -7.78 -11.93
C GLY A 119 9.81 -6.33 -12.18
N SER A 120 8.72 -6.14 -12.89
CA SER A 120 8.22 -4.81 -13.25
C SER A 120 7.82 -3.97 -12.05
N LEU A 121 7.25 -4.58 -11.02
CA LEU A 121 6.89 -3.88 -9.79
C LEU A 121 8.13 -3.32 -9.08
N PHE A 122 9.21 -4.12 -8.99
CA PHE A 122 10.48 -3.64 -8.44
C PHE A 122 10.97 -2.41 -9.19
N ASN A 123 11.03 -2.49 -10.53
CA ASN A 123 11.52 -1.39 -11.35
C ASN A 123 10.68 -0.11 -11.15
N ALA A 124 9.37 -0.23 -11.14
CA ALA A 124 8.45 0.88 -10.94
C ALA A 124 8.58 1.48 -9.53
N MET A 125 8.63 0.64 -8.49
CA MET A 125 8.79 1.09 -7.10
C MET A 125 10.15 1.74 -6.88
N ALA A 126 11.24 1.15 -7.39
CA ALA A 126 12.59 1.69 -7.27
C ALA A 126 12.70 3.08 -7.91
N ALA A 127 12.17 3.26 -9.12
CA ALA A 127 12.13 4.55 -9.78
C ALA A 127 11.29 5.59 -9.00
N TYR A 128 10.14 5.17 -8.48
CA TYR A 128 9.24 6.02 -7.71
C TYR A 128 9.88 6.49 -6.39
N ILE A 129 10.55 5.60 -5.68
CA ILE A 129 11.28 5.90 -4.43
C ILE A 129 12.49 6.79 -4.73
N ALA A 130 13.26 6.48 -5.78
CA ALA A 130 14.44 7.27 -6.18
C ALA A 130 14.08 8.69 -6.66
N ALA A 131 12.82 8.91 -7.05
CA ALA A 131 12.29 10.26 -7.32
C ALA A 131 11.95 11.06 -6.03
N GLY A 132 12.16 10.47 -4.85
CA GLY A 132 11.92 11.11 -3.55
C GLY A 132 10.55 10.86 -2.95
N ASN A 133 9.76 9.97 -3.54
CA ASN A 133 8.44 9.64 -3.02
C ASN A 133 8.53 8.64 -1.85
N ASN A 134 7.67 8.81 -0.87
CA ASN A 134 7.65 8.00 0.35
C ASN A 134 6.25 7.50 0.75
N SER A 135 5.27 7.70 -0.09
CA SER A 135 3.91 7.27 0.17
C SER A 135 3.36 6.45 -0.98
N PHE A 136 2.58 5.44 -0.63
CA PHE A 136 1.98 4.49 -1.56
C PHE A 136 0.50 4.34 -1.25
N THR A 137 -0.26 3.90 -2.23
CA THR A 137 -1.63 3.45 -2.03
C THR A 137 -1.80 2.00 -2.46
N ILE A 138 -2.75 1.33 -1.82
CA ILE A 138 -3.20 -0.01 -2.19
C ILE A 138 -4.66 0.13 -2.60
N TYR A 139 -4.96 -0.20 -3.84
CA TYR A 139 -6.31 -0.08 -4.36
C TYR A 139 -6.56 -1.08 -5.48
N ASN A 140 -7.57 -1.93 -5.31
CA ASN A 140 -8.01 -2.85 -6.35
C ASN A 140 -9.04 -2.15 -7.27
N PRO A 141 -8.71 -1.90 -8.53
CA PRO A 141 -9.63 -1.25 -9.47
C PRO A 141 -10.67 -2.21 -10.07
N TYR A 142 -10.55 -3.51 -9.80
CA TYR A 142 -11.41 -4.55 -10.38
C TYR A 142 -12.35 -5.14 -9.33
N PRO A 143 -13.54 -4.56 -9.14
CA PRO A 143 -14.50 -5.12 -8.21
C PRO A 143 -15.02 -6.45 -8.73
N SER A 144 -14.79 -7.51 -8.00
CA SER A 144 -15.59 -8.71 -8.14
C SER A 144 -16.54 -8.81 -6.95
N ALA A 145 -17.75 -9.30 -7.17
CA ALA A 145 -18.76 -9.49 -6.12
C ALA A 145 -18.29 -10.43 -4.98
N SER A 146 -17.14 -11.07 -5.16
CA SER A 146 -16.48 -11.95 -4.19
C SER A 146 -15.21 -11.34 -3.58
N SER A 147 -14.81 -10.13 -3.94
CA SER A 147 -13.63 -9.50 -3.36
C SER A 147 -13.97 -8.94 -1.98
N GLN A 148 -13.84 -9.79 -1.00
CA GLN A 148 -13.88 -9.36 0.39
C GLN A 148 -12.61 -8.57 0.69
N GLY A 149 -12.76 -7.50 1.44
CA GLY A 149 -11.68 -6.61 1.77
C GLY A 149 -10.61 -7.26 2.64
N TYR A 150 -9.36 -6.89 2.41
CA TYR A 150 -8.21 -7.33 3.19
C TYR A 150 -7.67 -6.14 3.96
N SER A 151 -7.44 -6.35 5.25
CA SER A 151 -6.76 -5.41 6.12
C SER A 151 -5.32 -5.91 6.33
N TYR A 152 -4.36 -5.03 6.12
CA TYR A 152 -2.94 -5.29 6.28
C TYR A 152 -2.36 -4.40 7.38
#